data_499cb8c08eeac65b7198bf36dd4f4f0a
#
_entry.id   499cb8c08eeac65b7198bf36dd4f4f0a
#
_cell.length_a   1.000
_cell.length_b   1.000
_cell.length_c   1.000
_cell.angle_alpha   90.00
_cell.angle_beta   90.00
_cell.angle_gamma   90.00
#
_symmetry.space_group_name_H-M   'P 1'
#
loop_
_entity.id
_entity.type
_entity.pdbx_description
1 polymer ?
#
loop_
_entity_poly.entity_id
_entity_poly.type
_entity_poly.pdbx_seq_one_letter_code
_entity_poly.pdbx_strand_id
1 'polypeptide(L)'
;IVGLNHHDEGKDRDLLLEKFKEIDLLAKNHTGHKILVSHQALNDVHFHAGEINANDLPKNFTYYALGDIHKNFEKKYDFLGGPLVYPGSIELSSSEGIKDSPKGFYIVDISSEEAIPKWIELDLRPRYVIEANSDKFHEQINELISKIDQEHKPLVYLTISNEDYEKNRGL
;
A
#
# COMPACT_ATOMS: atom_id res chain seq x y z
N ILE A 1 15.10 -6.36 -15.04
CA ILE A 1 13.90 -5.70 -14.45
C ILE A 1 12.86 -5.55 -15.55
N VAL A 2 11.64 -5.96 -15.29
CA VAL A 2 10.47 -5.78 -16.17
C VAL A 2 9.42 -4.98 -15.42
N GLY A 3 8.92 -3.90 -16.04
CA GLY A 3 7.87 -3.04 -15.52
C GLY A 3 6.57 -3.19 -16.32
N LEU A 4 5.45 -3.24 -15.61
CA LEU A 4 4.11 -3.21 -16.20
C LEU A 4 3.30 -2.08 -15.57
N ASN A 5 2.66 -1.27 -16.41
CA ASN A 5 1.77 -0.23 -15.95
C ASN A 5 0.47 -0.84 -15.37
N HIS A 6 -0.24 -0.01 -14.62
CA HIS A 6 -1.60 -0.31 -14.19
C HIS A 6 -2.50 -0.55 -15.42
N HIS A 7 -3.30 -1.59 -15.36
CA HIS A 7 -4.34 -1.89 -16.33
C HIS A 7 -5.70 -1.66 -15.65
N ASP A 8 -6.53 -0.84 -16.28
CA ASP A 8 -7.86 -0.50 -15.78
C ASP A 8 -8.78 -1.72 -15.69
N GLU A 9 -9.62 -1.68 -14.68
CA GLU A 9 -10.54 -2.75 -14.31
C GLU A 9 -11.41 -3.24 -15.47
N GLY A 10 -11.52 -4.53 -15.60
CA GLY A 10 -12.57 -5.26 -16.32
C GLY A 10 -12.37 -5.47 -17.82
N LYS A 11 -11.55 -4.69 -18.52
CA LYS A 11 -11.36 -4.86 -19.98
C LYS A 11 -10.04 -5.49 -20.38
N ASP A 12 -9.04 -5.42 -19.51
CA ASP A 12 -7.65 -5.74 -19.86
C ASP A 12 -7.07 -6.93 -19.10
N ARG A 13 -7.87 -7.63 -18.28
CA ARG A 13 -7.38 -8.79 -17.49
C ARG A 13 -6.74 -9.85 -18.40
N ASP A 14 -7.39 -10.20 -19.49
CA ASP A 14 -6.88 -11.24 -20.39
C ASP A 14 -5.60 -10.78 -21.07
N LEU A 15 -5.50 -9.51 -21.46
CA LEU A 15 -4.29 -8.92 -22.01
C LEU A 15 -3.15 -8.91 -20.98
N LEU A 16 -3.44 -8.57 -19.73
CA LEU A 16 -2.47 -8.62 -18.63
C LEU A 16 -1.93 -10.05 -18.43
N LEU A 17 -2.81 -11.05 -18.42
CA LEU A 17 -2.42 -12.45 -18.27
C LEU A 17 -1.61 -12.96 -19.48
N GLU A 18 -1.88 -12.48 -20.69
CA GLU A 18 -1.04 -12.77 -21.86
C GLU A 18 0.36 -12.16 -21.68
N LYS A 19 0.43 -10.91 -21.23
CA LYS A 19 1.71 -10.25 -20.96
C LYS A 19 2.50 -10.97 -19.86
N PHE A 20 1.84 -11.45 -18.84
CA PHE A 20 2.49 -12.26 -17.80
C PHE A 20 3.11 -13.54 -18.37
N LYS A 21 2.43 -14.21 -19.30
CA LYS A 21 2.99 -15.40 -19.97
C LYS A 21 4.21 -15.06 -20.81
N GLU A 22 4.15 -13.97 -21.58
CA GLU A 22 5.27 -13.50 -22.41
C GLU A 22 6.52 -13.20 -21.55
N ILE A 23 6.35 -12.39 -20.51
CA ILE A 23 7.48 -12.00 -19.65
C ILE A 23 8.01 -13.16 -18.80
N ASP A 24 7.15 -14.11 -18.42
CA ASP A 24 7.56 -15.31 -17.69
C ASP A 24 8.47 -16.20 -18.56
N LEU A 25 8.13 -16.34 -19.84
CA LEU A 25 8.95 -17.05 -20.80
C LEU A 25 10.32 -16.37 -21.00
N LEU A 26 10.31 -15.03 -21.10
CA LEU A 26 11.55 -14.26 -21.18
C LEU A 26 12.39 -14.43 -19.91
N ALA A 27 11.76 -14.30 -18.74
CA ALA A 27 12.43 -14.46 -17.45
C ALA A 27 13.06 -15.84 -17.28
N LYS A 28 12.41 -16.91 -17.77
CA LYS A 28 12.91 -18.27 -17.72
C LYS A 28 14.24 -18.44 -18.43
N ASN A 29 14.48 -17.68 -19.49
CA ASN A 29 15.67 -17.75 -20.32
C ASN A 29 16.82 -16.84 -19.84
N HIS A 30 16.60 -16.04 -18.79
CA HIS A 30 17.62 -15.17 -18.21
C HIS A 30 18.23 -15.78 -16.94
N THR A 31 19.53 -15.57 -16.76
CA THR A 31 20.27 -15.90 -15.53
C THR A 31 20.28 -14.71 -14.58
N GLY A 32 20.56 -14.97 -13.30
CA GLY A 32 20.62 -13.95 -12.25
C GLY A 32 19.24 -13.48 -11.77
N HIS A 33 19.23 -12.41 -11.00
CA HIS A 33 18.01 -11.87 -10.43
C HIS A 33 17.06 -11.29 -11.48
N LYS A 34 15.79 -11.62 -11.33
CA LYS A 34 14.70 -11.16 -12.17
C LYS A 34 13.67 -10.47 -11.30
N ILE A 35 13.43 -9.20 -11.55
CA ILE A 35 12.54 -8.35 -10.75
C ILE A 35 11.33 -7.97 -11.59
N LEU A 36 10.14 -8.35 -11.14
CA LEU A 36 8.88 -7.85 -11.67
C LEU A 36 8.47 -6.59 -10.90
N VAL A 37 8.17 -5.53 -11.64
CA VAL A 37 7.58 -4.31 -11.08
C VAL A 37 6.20 -4.12 -11.72
N SER A 38 5.14 -4.04 -10.92
CA SER A 38 3.79 -3.83 -11.43
C SER A 38 2.98 -2.98 -10.46
N HIS A 39 2.06 -2.18 -11.00
CA HIS A 39 1.11 -1.40 -10.20
C HIS A 39 -0.26 -2.07 -10.32
N GLN A 40 -0.47 -3.09 -9.49
CA GLN A 40 -1.64 -3.96 -9.57
C GLN A 40 -2.02 -4.50 -8.19
N ALA A 41 -3.27 -4.32 -7.78
CA ALA A 41 -3.80 -4.95 -6.59
C ALA A 41 -4.05 -6.45 -6.82
N LEU A 42 -3.78 -7.25 -5.79
CA LEU A 42 -4.10 -8.67 -5.77
C LEU A 42 -5.24 -8.95 -4.79
N ASN A 43 -6.20 -9.76 -5.21
CA ASN A 43 -7.31 -10.19 -4.34
C ASN A 43 -6.85 -10.94 -3.08
N ASP A 44 -5.71 -11.63 -3.16
CA ASP A 44 -5.08 -12.31 -2.01
C ASP A 44 -4.58 -11.35 -0.92
N VAL A 45 -4.39 -10.07 -1.27
CA VAL A 45 -3.83 -9.05 -0.36
C VAL A 45 -4.89 -8.05 0.06
N HIS A 46 -5.71 -7.61 -0.86
CA HIS A 46 -6.82 -6.69 -0.60
C HIS A 46 -8.09 -7.21 -1.26
N PHE A 47 -8.95 -7.81 -0.46
CA PHE A 47 -10.17 -8.45 -0.92
C PHE A 47 -11.07 -7.46 -1.67
N HIS A 48 -11.54 -7.85 -2.85
CA HIS A 48 -12.31 -7.04 -3.79
C HIS A 48 -11.59 -5.83 -4.45
N ALA A 49 -10.30 -5.65 -4.24
CA ALA A 49 -9.59 -4.52 -4.84
C ALA A 49 -8.83 -4.89 -6.13
N GLY A 50 -8.71 -6.16 -6.44
CA GLY A 50 -7.94 -6.64 -7.59
C GLY A 50 -8.72 -7.56 -8.51
N GLU A 51 -8.25 -7.67 -9.75
CA GLU A 51 -8.82 -8.58 -10.76
C GLU A 51 -8.03 -9.88 -10.88
N ILE A 52 -6.84 -9.92 -10.31
CA ILE A 52 -5.92 -11.04 -10.36
C ILE A 52 -5.54 -11.52 -8.97
N ASN A 53 -5.08 -12.74 -8.88
CA ASN A 53 -4.56 -13.36 -7.67
C ASN A 53 -3.04 -13.54 -7.79
N ALA A 54 -2.37 -13.79 -6.67
CA ALA A 54 -0.93 -14.08 -6.68
C ALA A 54 -0.58 -15.27 -7.58
N ASN A 55 -1.52 -16.23 -7.73
CA ASN A 55 -1.33 -17.38 -8.61
C ASN A 55 -1.33 -17.04 -10.11
N ASP A 56 -1.86 -15.90 -10.49
CA ASP A 56 -1.88 -15.41 -11.89
C ASP A 56 -0.54 -14.78 -12.29
N LEU A 57 0.31 -14.41 -11.31
CA LEU A 57 1.61 -13.78 -11.57
C LEU A 57 2.59 -14.72 -12.29
N PRO A 58 3.53 -14.19 -13.09
CA PRO A 58 4.60 -14.97 -13.69
C PRO A 58 5.48 -15.61 -12.62
N LYS A 59 5.95 -16.83 -12.84
CA LYS A 59 6.59 -17.65 -11.79
C LYS A 59 8.11 -17.54 -11.73
N ASN A 60 8.74 -17.12 -12.83
CA ASN A 60 10.20 -17.16 -12.99
C ASN A 60 10.92 -15.87 -12.53
N PHE A 61 10.30 -15.10 -11.64
CA PHE A 61 10.90 -13.91 -11.04
C PHE A 61 11.40 -14.19 -9.62
N THR A 62 12.52 -13.58 -9.26
CA THR A 62 13.16 -13.74 -7.93
C THR A 62 12.71 -12.68 -6.93
N TYR A 63 11.98 -11.65 -7.39
CA TYR A 63 11.38 -10.60 -6.56
C TYR A 63 10.19 -9.95 -7.28
N TYR A 64 9.13 -9.70 -6.53
CA TYR A 64 7.89 -9.09 -7.02
C TYR A 64 7.64 -7.79 -6.25
N ALA A 65 7.92 -6.66 -6.90
CA ALA A 65 7.68 -5.31 -6.38
C ALA A 65 6.34 -4.80 -6.91
N LEU A 66 5.32 -4.82 -6.08
CA LEU A 66 3.97 -4.42 -6.46
C LEU A 66 3.59 -3.09 -5.81
N GLY A 67 2.86 -2.26 -6.55
CA GLY A 67 2.23 -1.02 -6.09
C GLY A 67 0.71 -1.14 -6.03
N ASP A 68 0.02 0.00 -5.84
CA ASP A 68 -1.42 0.18 -5.71
C ASP A 68 -1.96 0.05 -4.27
N ILE A 69 -1.53 -0.95 -3.52
CA ILE A 69 -1.95 -1.13 -2.12
C ILE A 69 -1.15 -0.22 -1.19
N HIS A 70 -1.85 0.65 -0.45
CA HIS A 70 -1.25 1.67 0.43
C HIS A 70 -0.73 1.11 1.77
N LYS A 71 -1.05 -0.14 2.10
CA LYS A 71 -0.54 -0.86 3.26
C LYS A 71 0.67 -1.69 2.88
N ASN A 72 1.70 -1.71 3.72
CA ASN A 72 2.82 -2.61 3.50
C ASN A 72 2.39 -4.07 3.68
N PHE A 73 2.90 -4.91 2.79
CA PHE A 73 2.66 -6.35 2.82
C PHE A 73 3.85 -7.08 2.23
N GLU A 74 4.21 -8.18 2.86
CA GLU A 74 5.25 -9.08 2.38
C GLU A 74 4.80 -10.53 2.56
N LYS A 75 4.97 -11.33 1.52
CA LYS A 75 4.71 -12.76 1.58
C LYS A 75 5.54 -13.54 0.58
N LYS A 76 6.07 -14.68 1.00
CA LYS A 76 6.65 -15.68 0.12
C LYS A 76 5.59 -16.75 -0.15
N TYR A 77 5.25 -16.95 -1.43
CA TYR A 77 4.36 -18.02 -1.87
C TYR A 77 5.21 -19.16 -2.45
N ASP A 78 4.86 -20.41 -2.14
CA ASP A 78 5.62 -21.59 -2.57
C ASP A 78 5.65 -21.75 -4.10
N PHE A 79 4.69 -21.16 -4.80
CA PHE A 79 4.58 -21.21 -6.25
C PHE A 79 5.22 -20.02 -6.98
N LEU A 80 5.76 -19.04 -6.27
CA LEU A 80 6.50 -17.91 -6.82
C LEU A 80 8.02 -18.12 -6.63
N GLY A 81 8.82 -17.60 -7.53
CA GLY A 81 10.27 -17.71 -7.47
C GLY A 81 10.96 -16.82 -6.44
N GLY A 82 10.23 -15.96 -5.74
CA GLY A 82 10.75 -15.06 -4.71
C GLY A 82 9.66 -14.34 -3.92
N PRO A 83 10.05 -13.48 -2.97
CA PRO A 83 9.12 -12.74 -2.15
C PRO A 83 8.31 -11.72 -2.96
N LEU A 84 7.03 -11.58 -2.60
CA LEU A 84 6.09 -10.61 -3.12
C LEU A 84 5.91 -9.51 -2.09
N VAL A 85 6.10 -8.26 -2.53
CA VAL A 85 6.14 -7.09 -1.64
C VAL A 85 5.29 -5.96 -2.20
N TYR A 86 4.46 -5.40 -1.34
CA TYR A 86 3.85 -4.07 -1.48
C TYR A 86 4.50 -3.15 -0.46
N PRO A 87 5.20 -2.08 -0.86
CA PRO A 87 5.80 -1.16 0.10
C PRO A 87 4.77 -0.32 0.85
N GLY A 88 3.57 -0.19 0.33
CA GLY A 88 2.61 0.76 0.81
C GLY A 88 2.90 2.18 0.32
N SER A 89 2.27 3.16 0.94
CA SER A 89 2.55 4.57 0.70
C SER A 89 3.66 5.08 1.62
N ILE A 90 4.46 6.02 1.13
CA ILE A 90 5.53 6.66 1.92
C ILE A 90 5.03 7.89 2.71
N GLU A 91 3.77 8.27 2.51
CA GLU A 91 3.12 9.39 3.19
C GLU A 91 1.66 9.06 3.46
N LEU A 92 1.05 9.83 4.37
CA LEU A 92 -0.37 9.75 4.70
C LEU A 92 -1.18 10.48 3.63
N SER A 93 -1.60 9.76 2.60
CA SER A 93 -2.25 10.34 1.41
C SER A 93 -3.79 10.33 1.47
N SER A 94 -4.37 9.59 2.41
CA SER A 94 -5.82 9.43 2.51
C SER A 94 -6.27 9.28 3.97
N SER A 95 -7.58 9.40 4.21
CA SER A 95 -8.18 9.14 5.52
C SER A 95 -7.92 7.72 6.04
N GLU A 96 -7.80 6.75 5.15
CA GLU A 96 -7.42 5.38 5.48
C GLU A 96 -5.96 5.34 5.96
N GLY A 97 -5.05 6.04 5.27
CA GLY A 97 -3.66 6.13 5.66
C GLY A 97 -3.41 6.71 7.05
N ILE A 98 -4.30 7.57 7.55
CA ILE A 98 -4.19 8.14 8.90
C ILE A 98 -4.51 7.10 9.97
N LYS A 99 -5.44 6.20 9.71
CA LYS A 99 -5.80 5.11 10.62
C LYS A 99 -4.84 3.93 10.53
N ASP A 100 -4.20 3.77 9.38
CA ASP A 100 -3.36 2.63 9.08
C ASP A 100 -1.93 2.80 9.59
N SER A 101 -1.32 1.68 9.75
CA SER A 101 0.01 1.30 10.20
C SER A 101 1.16 2.18 9.72
N PRO A 102 2.35 1.97 10.27
CA PRO A 102 3.56 2.70 9.90
C PRO A 102 3.77 2.70 8.38
N LYS A 103 4.30 3.79 7.87
CA LYS A 103 4.65 4.00 6.48
C LYS A 103 6.15 3.82 6.29
N GLY A 104 6.56 3.40 5.10
CA GLY A 104 7.95 3.13 4.87
C GLY A 104 8.23 2.62 3.46
N PHE A 105 9.40 2.02 3.32
CA PHE A 105 9.84 1.43 2.07
C PHE A 105 10.68 0.17 2.32
N TYR A 106 10.95 -0.58 1.27
CA TYR A 106 11.85 -1.73 1.35
C TYR A 106 13.20 -1.43 0.73
N ILE A 107 14.25 -1.85 1.42
CA ILE A 107 15.57 -2.10 0.82
C ILE A 107 15.65 -3.58 0.56
N VAL A 108 16.05 -3.97 -0.65
CA VAL A 108 16.11 -5.37 -1.05
C VAL A 108 17.55 -5.75 -1.34
N ASP A 109 18.10 -6.69 -0.57
CA ASP A 109 19.40 -7.27 -0.84
C ASP A 109 19.25 -8.39 -1.88
N ILE A 110 19.98 -8.25 -2.98
CA ILE A 110 20.05 -9.23 -4.07
C ILE A 110 21.47 -9.76 -4.27
N SER A 111 22.31 -9.71 -3.26
CA SER A 111 23.70 -10.24 -3.33
C SER A 111 23.77 -11.77 -3.26
N SER A 112 22.73 -12.43 -2.75
CA SER A 112 22.59 -13.87 -2.69
C SER A 112 21.62 -14.39 -3.76
N GLU A 113 21.41 -15.70 -3.85
CA GLU A 113 20.45 -16.29 -4.78
C GLU A 113 19.00 -15.89 -4.47
N GLU A 114 18.67 -15.65 -3.20
CA GLU A 114 17.36 -15.16 -2.76
C GLU A 114 17.38 -13.64 -2.58
N ALA A 115 16.33 -12.97 -3.03
CA ALA A 115 16.10 -11.58 -2.72
C ALA A 115 15.60 -11.46 -1.28
N ILE A 116 16.23 -10.59 -0.48
CA ILE A 116 15.93 -10.40 0.93
C ILE A 116 15.38 -8.98 1.12
N PRO A 117 14.07 -8.79 1.19
CA PRO A 117 13.46 -7.50 1.48
C PRO A 117 13.64 -7.17 2.97
N LYS A 118 13.91 -5.89 3.25
CA LYS A 118 14.00 -5.35 4.60
C LYS A 118 13.14 -4.08 4.66
N TRP A 119 12.13 -4.10 5.50
CA TRP A 119 11.29 -2.96 5.77
C TRP A 119 12.05 -1.86 6.54
N ILE A 120 11.89 -0.62 6.09
CA ILE A 120 12.42 0.58 6.73
C ILE A 120 11.23 1.49 7.01
N GLU A 121 10.92 1.65 8.28
CA GLU A 121 9.89 2.57 8.73
C GLU A 121 10.35 4.01 8.59
N LEU A 122 9.45 4.89 8.15
CA LEU A 122 9.67 6.33 8.08
C LEU A 122 9.09 7.02 9.32
N ASP A 123 9.87 7.94 9.87
CA ASP A 123 9.39 8.90 10.85
C ASP A 123 8.58 9.97 10.14
N LEU A 124 7.26 9.85 10.20
CA LEU A 124 6.33 10.77 9.54
C LEU A 124 5.81 11.81 10.52
N ARG A 125 5.23 12.86 9.96
CA ARG A 125 4.51 13.87 10.76
C ARG A 125 3.52 13.23 11.71
N PRO A 126 3.33 13.77 12.92
CA PRO A 126 2.38 13.26 13.90
C PRO A 126 0.94 13.23 13.34
N ARG A 127 0.18 12.24 13.78
CA ARG A 127 -1.22 12.06 13.38
C ARG A 127 -2.11 11.86 14.59
N TYR A 128 -3.28 12.46 14.52
CA TYR A 128 -4.27 12.39 15.59
C TYR A 128 -5.61 12.00 14.98
N VAL A 129 -6.26 11.01 15.58
CA VAL A 129 -7.63 10.60 15.24
C VAL A 129 -8.52 10.99 16.40
N ILE A 130 -9.54 11.81 16.13
CA ILE A 130 -10.47 12.31 17.14
C ILE A 130 -11.89 11.95 16.74
N GLU A 131 -12.61 11.35 17.65
CA GLU A 131 -14.07 11.26 17.57
C GLU A 131 -14.66 12.54 18.17
N ALA A 132 -15.09 13.43 17.31
CA ALA A 132 -15.61 14.72 17.72
C ALA A 132 -17.05 14.57 18.22
N ASN A 133 -17.32 15.13 19.40
CA ASN A 133 -18.66 15.31 19.94
C ASN A 133 -19.07 16.76 19.74
N SER A 134 -20.25 17.01 19.18
CA SER A 134 -20.71 18.36 18.87
C SER A 134 -20.73 19.30 20.08
N ASP A 135 -21.13 18.78 21.24
CA ASP A 135 -21.26 19.57 22.46
C ASP A 135 -19.90 19.91 23.11
N LYS A 136 -18.84 19.12 22.79
CA LYS A 136 -17.50 19.28 23.33
C LYS A 136 -16.45 19.60 22.27
N PHE A 137 -16.87 19.90 21.05
CA PHE A 137 -15.97 20.05 19.91
C PHE A 137 -14.87 21.08 20.18
N HIS A 138 -15.22 22.27 20.65
CA HIS A 138 -14.24 23.32 20.94
C HIS A 138 -13.27 22.93 22.06
N GLU A 139 -13.74 22.24 23.09
CA GLU A 139 -12.91 21.75 24.17
C GLU A 139 -11.91 20.72 23.68
N GLN A 140 -12.39 19.74 22.89
CA GLN A 140 -11.55 18.68 22.29
C GLN A 140 -10.48 19.27 21.35
N ILE A 141 -10.84 20.26 20.53
CA ILE A 141 -9.89 20.93 19.63
C ILE A 141 -8.85 21.73 20.42
N ASN A 142 -9.25 22.48 21.44
CA ASN A 142 -8.32 23.24 22.27
C ASN A 142 -7.37 22.33 23.03
N GLU A 143 -7.85 21.22 23.57
CA GLU A 143 -7.03 20.20 24.22
C GLU A 143 -6.02 19.59 23.23
N LEU A 144 -6.47 19.27 22.01
CA LEU A 144 -5.60 18.78 20.97
C LEU A 144 -4.51 19.80 20.61
N ILE A 145 -4.88 21.06 20.33
CA ILE A 145 -3.94 22.12 19.99
C ILE A 145 -2.88 22.29 21.06
N SER A 146 -3.24 22.13 22.32
CA SER A 146 -2.28 22.22 23.44
C SER A 146 -1.26 21.06 23.49
N LYS A 147 -1.58 19.93 22.86
CA LYS A 147 -0.73 18.71 22.86
C LYS A 147 0.03 18.52 21.53
N ILE A 148 -0.39 19.22 20.48
CA ILE A 148 0.20 19.07 19.16
C ILE A 148 1.60 19.68 19.11
N ASP A 149 2.54 18.93 18.58
CA ASP A 149 3.80 19.47 18.08
C ASP A 149 3.54 20.28 16.81
N GLN A 150 3.54 21.60 16.93
CA GLN A 150 3.27 22.51 15.81
C GLN A 150 4.41 22.59 14.80
N GLU A 151 5.62 22.16 15.17
CA GLU A 151 6.79 22.21 14.29
C GLU A 151 6.63 21.26 13.09
N HIS A 152 6.04 20.08 13.31
CA HIS A 152 5.92 19.03 12.30
C HIS A 152 4.61 19.02 11.51
N LYS A 153 3.76 20.05 11.61
CA LYS A 153 2.49 20.16 10.87
C LYS A 153 1.68 18.88 10.91
N PRO A 154 1.16 18.49 12.05
CA PRO A 154 0.46 17.22 12.24
C PRO A 154 -0.79 17.11 11.36
N LEU A 155 -1.18 15.88 11.06
CA LEU A 155 -2.45 15.57 10.43
C LEU A 155 -3.49 15.27 11.51
N VAL A 156 -4.65 15.89 11.38
CA VAL A 156 -5.78 15.65 12.28
C VAL A 156 -6.94 15.08 11.46
N TYR A 157 -7.40 13.91 11.84
CA TYR A 157 -8.57 13.27 11.28
C TYR A 157 -9.71 13.34 12.29
N LEU A 158 -10.77 14.04 11.91
CA LEU A 158 -11.96 14.18 12.73
C LEU A 158 -13.07 13.27 12.19
N THR A 159 -13.60 12.43 13.05
CA THR A 159 -14.86 11.72 12.80
C THR A 159 -15.97 12.37 13.61
N ILE A 160 -17.09 12.61 12.97
CA ILE A 160 -18.30 13.13 13.62
C ILE A 160 -19.46 12.17 13.37
N SER A 161 -20.34 11.96 14.34
CA SER A 161 -21.51 11.13 14.13
C SER A 161 -22.48 11.79 13.14
N ASN A 162 -23.28 10.99 12.44
CA ASN A 162 -24.32 11.53 11.55
C ASN A 162 -25.33 12.41 12.31
N GLU A 163 -25.66 12.05 13.55
CA GLU A 163 -26.57 12.82 14.40
C GLU A 163 -25.99 14.19 14.74
N ASP A 164 -24.72 14.24 15.11
CA ASP A 164 -24.01 15.49 15.40
C ASP A 164 -23.81 16.35 14.16
N TYR A 165 -23.55 15.72 13.01
CA TYR A 165 -23.44 16.40 11.73
C TYR A 165 -24.75 17.09 11.34
N GLU A 166 -25.88 16.39 11.42
CA GLU A 166 -27.20 16.95 11.09
C GLU A 166 -27.63 18.06 12.04
N LYS A 167 -27.28 17.98 13.33
CA LYS A 167 -27.54 19.08 14.32
C LYS A 167 -26.78 20.35 13.97
N ASN A 168 -25.61 20.26 13.36
CA ASN A 168 -24.68 21.37 13.11
C ASN A 168 -24.58 21.78 11.64
N ARG A 169 -25.35 21.17 10.75
CA ARG A 169 -25.31 21.39 9.29
C ARG A 169 -25.61 22.82 8.82
N GLY A 170 -26.03 23.72 9.71
CA GLY A 170 -26.38 25.10 9.43
C GLY A 170 -25.48 26.14 10.11
N LEU A 171 -24.42 25.71 10.79
CA LEU A 171 -23.41 26.56 11.40
C LEU A 171 -22.17 26.64 10.49
#